data_cf2de16937759611f494fd20fd6c13ea
#
_entry.id   cf2de16937759611f494fd20fd6c13ea
#
_cell.length_a   1.000
_cell.length_b   1.000
_cell.length_c   1.000
_cell.angle_alpha   90.00
_cell.angle_beta   90.00
_cell.angle_gamma   90.00
#
_symmetry.space_group_name_H-M   'P 1'
#
loop_
_entity.id
_entity.type
_entity.pdbx_description
1 polymer ?
#
loop_
_entity_poly.entity_id
_entity_poly.type
_entity_poly.pdbx_seq_one_letter_code
_entity_poly.pdbx_strand_id
1 'polypeptide(L)'
;MAINICKRDGAGLYDGADGVLVVDKSEHPQVLGRMRVINADGTEASMCGNGLRTVARYLGTQNSQEDFRVQTMYADLKVQAVADFAAHVPAYSVEISPVTFDAQTLGMHANNDATTIINEKIPALSADLKFSAVAVPNPHLIAFVDHDTLVGPELGRIGEWMNDGKNQIFPDGVNVSFVEVLGPNSIFVRTFERGVGFTNACGTAMSASSLMYVLLHQESTDFNQEIHVTNPGGMVKTVVHQGADEEYWMELIGNATFVRIVTLPLEDALQGDYSPATATETGEQVAYEDFVANLAKA
;
A
#
# COMPACT_ATOMS: atom_id res chain seq x y z
N MET A 1 -7.42 -2.58 23.28
CA MET A 1 -7.53 -3.87 22.56
C MET A 1 -6.50 -3.95 21.43
N ALA A 2 -6.53 -3.13 20.37
CA ALA A 2 -5.61 -3.25 19.24
C ALA A 2 -4.13 -3.34 19.64
N ILE A 3 -3.64 -2.42 20.46
CA ILE A 3 -2.26 -2.44 20.97
C ILE A 3 -1.88 -3.80 21.60
N ASN A 4 -2.78 -4.40 22.37
CA ASN A 4 -2.50 -5.68 23.02
C ASN A 4 -2.50 -6.86 22.04
N ILE A 5 -3.43 -6.88 21.07
CA ILE A 5 -3.46 -7.90 20.01
C ILE A 5 -2.18 -7.85 19.17
N CYS A 6 -1.65 -6.66 18.87
CA CYS A 6 -0.50 -6.46 17.98
C CYS A 6 0.88 -6.73 18.62
N LYS A 7 0.96 -6.98 19.94
CA LYS A 7 2.25 -7.24 20.61
C LYS A 7 2.98 -8.45 20.04
N ARG A 8 4.28 -8.30 19.77
CA ARG A 8 5.15 -9.34 19.19
C ARG A 8 6.08 -10.02 20.20
N ASP A 9 5.94 -9.69 21.48
CA ASP A 9 6.76 -10.22 22.58
C ASP A 9 6.20 -11.51 23.23
N GLY A 10 5.32 -12.20 22.53
CA GLY A 10 4.59 -13.37 23.02
C GLY A 10 3.37 -13.01 23.88
N ALA A 11 3.11 -11.73 24.15
CA ALA A 11 1.92 -11.26 24.87
C ALA A 11 0.75 -10.89 23.94
N GLY A 12 0.99 -10.89 22.63
CA GLY A 12 -0.04 -10.62 21.60
C GLY A 12 -0.79 -11.88 21.18
N LEU A 13 -1.79 -11.71 20.35
CA LEU A 13 -2.52 -12.82 19.75
C LEU A 13 -1.71 -13.40 18.60
N TYR A 14 -1.32 -14.68 18.65
CA TYR A 14 -0.57 -15.39 17.60
C TYR A 14 0.66 -14.60 17.08
N ASP A 15 1.56 -14.19 17.97
CA ASP A 15 2.79 -13.44 17.68
C ASP A 15 2.57 -12.00 17.21
N GLY A 16 1.36 -11.47 17.39
CA GLY A 16 1.03 -10.09 17.11
C GLY A 16 0.76 -9.80 15.64
N ALA A 17 0.61 -8.50 15.33
CA ALA A 17 0.28 -8.00 14.01
C ALA A 17 0.81 -6.58 13.80
N ASP A 18 0.83 -6.10 12.53
CA ASP A 18 1.16 -4.71 12.19
C ASP A 18 0.04 -3.73 12.58
N GLY A 19 -1.19 -4.23 12.70
CA GLY A 19 -2.37 -3.45 13.05
C GLY A 19 -3.62 -4.31 13.09
N VAL A 20 -4.74 -3.67 13.35
CA VAL A 20 -6.08 -4.26 13.36
C VAL A 20 -6.97 -3.54 12.37
N LEU A 21 -7.62 -4.29 11.49
CA LEU A 21 -8.66 -3.79 10.61
C LEU A 21 -10.02 -4.01 11.26
N VAL A 22 -10.65 -2.93 11.68
CA VAL A 22 -11.99 -2.98 12.27
C VAL A 22 -13.01 -2.81 11.15
N VAL A 23 -13.94 -3.75 11.06
CA VAL A 23 -15.01 -3.74 10.05
C VAL A 23 -16.34 -3.43 10.74
N ASP A 24 -16.92 -2.29 10.39
CA ASP A 24 -18.17 -1.79 10.89
C ASP A 24 -19.24 -1.69 9.79
N LYS A 25 -20.48 -1.47 10.15
CA LYS A 25 -21.53 -1.09 9.20
C LYS A 25 -21.26 0.32 8.69
N SER A 26 -21.47 0.54 7.40
CA SER A 26 -21.50 1.88 6.82
C SER A 26 -22.90 2.47 6.90
N GLU A 27 -22.99 3.78 7.15
CA GLU A 27 -24.24 4.55 7.04
C GLU A 27 -24.39 5.17 5.64
N HIS A 28 -23.37 5.07 4.79
CA HIS A 28 -23.40 5.59 3.43
C HIS A 28 -24.21 4.67 2.51
N PRO A 29 -25.11 5.22 1.67
CA PRO A 29 -25.87 4.41 0.72
C PRO A 29 -24.96 3.71 -0.28
N GLN A 30 -25.27 2.47 -0.64
CA GLN A 30 -24.53 1.64 -1.61
C GLN A 30 -23.08 1.26 -1.18
N VAL A 31 -22.76 1.41 0.10
CA VAL A 31 -21.48 1.00 0.70
C VAL A 31 -21.72 -0.21 1.59
N LEU A 32 -20.97 -1.30 1.34
CA LEU A 32 -21.23 -2.59 1.99
C LEU A 32 -20.77 -2.62 3.45
N GLY A 33 -19.71 -1.88 3.76
CA GLY A 33 -19.18 -1.78 5.11
C GLY A 33 -18.15 -0.66 5.24
N ARG A 34 -17.72 -0.42 6.48
CA ARG A 34 -16.67 0.56 6.82
C ARG A 34 -15.44 -0.14 7.34
N MET A 35 -14.28 0.23 6.82
CA MET A 35 -12.98 -0.19 7.32
C MET A 35 -12.33 0.92 8.15
N ARG A 36 -11.83 0.56 9.34
CA ARG A 36 -10.94 1.41 10.12
C ARG A 36 -9.60 0.68 10.32
N VAL A 37 -8.52 1.40 10.19
CA VAL A 37 -7.15 0.86 10.28
C VAL A 37 -6.53 1.35 11.58
N ILE A 38 -6.34 0.47 12.55
CA ILE A 38 -5.72 0.79 13.84
C ILE A 38 -4.30 0.20 13.85
N ASN A 39 -3.30 1.05 13.86
CA ASN A 39 -1.89 0.64 13.93
C ASN A 39 -1.55 -0.07 15.25
N ALA A 40 -0.41 -0.75 15.29
CA ALA A 40 0.06 -1.44 16.49
C ALA A 40 0.31 -0.51 17.70
N ASP A 41 0.58 0.78 17.47
CA ASP A 41 0.71 1.81 18.50
C ASP A 41 -0.64 2.40 18.96
N GLY A 42 -1.75 2.01 18.34
CA GLY A 42 -3.11 2.46 18.64
C GLY A 42 -3.55 3.71 17.87
N THR A 43 -2.70 4.29 17.03
CA THR A 43 -3.09 5.38 16.14
C THR A 43 -3.97 4.86 14.99
N GLU A 44 -4.85 5.70 14.47
CA GLU A 44 -5.70 5.35 13.33
C GLU A 44 -5.11 5.89 12.02
N ALA A 45 -4.88 5.00 11.07
CA ALA A 45 -4.41 5.38 9.73
C ALA A 45 -5.60 5.62 8.79
N SER A 46 -5.43 6.56 7.88
CA SER A 46 -6.47 6.94 6.92
C SER A 46 -6.74 5.87 5.86
N MET A 47 -5.73 5.10 5.50
CA MET A 47 -5.78 4.12 4.42
C MET A 47 -4.72 3.03 4.61
N CYS A 48 -5.06 1.81 4.17
CA CYS A 48 -4.15 0.70 3.99
C CYS A 48 -4.61 -0.14 2.79
N GLY A 49 -3.89 -0.07 1.66
CA GLY A 49 -4.25 -0.79 0.43
C GLY A 49 -4.29 -2.31 0.61
N ASN A 50 -3.31 -2.87 1.32
CA ASN A 50 -3.29 -4.30 1.66
C ASN A 50 -4.48 -4.68 2.54
N GLY A 51 -4.75 -3.86 3.56
CA GLY A 51 -5.90 -4.06 4.46
C GLY A 51 -7.23 -3.95 3.73
N LEU A 52 -7.37 -3.01 2.80
CA LEU A 52 -8.61 -2.85 2.04
C LEU A 52 -8.94 -4.09 1.19
N ARG A 53 -7.94 -4.75 0.57
CA ARG A 53 -8.16 -6.02 -0.15
C ARG A 53 -8.65 -7.12 0.78
N THR A 54 -8.06 -7.24 1.97
CA THR A 54 -8.46 -8.23 2.97
C THR A 54 -9.88 -7.98 3.47
N VAL A 55 -10.25 -6.72 3.75
CA VAL A 55 -11.61 -6.34 4.16
C VAL A 55 -12.60 -6.53 3.01
N ALA A 56 -12.22 -6.21 1.78
CA ALA A 56 -13.05 -6.45 0.59
C ALA A 56 -13.40 -7.95 0.47
N ARG A 57 -12.42 -8.82 0.59
CA ARG A 57 -12.68 -10.27 0.59
C ARG A 57 -13.60 -10.71 1.73
N TYR A 58 -13.36 -10.21 2.94
CA TYR A 58 -14.20 -10.53 4.10
C TYR A 58 -15.65 -10.12 3.87
N LEU A 59 -15.89 -8.87 3.49
CA LEU A 59 -17.23 -8.35 3.24
C LEU A 59 -17.91 -9.03 2.05
N GLY A 60 -17.18 -9.23 0.94
CA GLY A 60 -17.68 -9.89 -0.25
C GLY A 60 -18.12 -11.31 0.03
N THR A 61 -17.32 -12.08 0.77
CA THR A 61 -17.65 -13.46 1.18
C THR A 61 -18.89 -13.49 2.08
N GLN A 62 -18.99 -12.59 3.08
CA GLN A 62 -20.12 -12.54 4.01
C GLN A 62 -21.45 -12.17 3.34
N ASN A 63 -21.41 -11.37 2.27
CA ASN A 63 -22.59 -10.81 1.61
C ASN A 63 -22.83 -11.37 0.20
N SER A 64 -21.99 -12.31 -0.27
CA SER A 64 -22.04 -12.87 -1.63
C SER A 64 -22.03 -11.78 -2.71
N GLN A 65 -21.14 -10.80 -2.57
CA GLN A 65 -20.95 -9.70 -3.51
C GLN A 65 -19.49 -9.65 -3.99
N GLU A 66 -19.30 -9.40 -5.28
CA GLU A 66 -18.00 -9.37 -5.93
C GLU A 66 -17.55 -7.94 -6.32
N ASP A 67 -18.47 -7.00 -6.51
CA ASP A 67 -18.22 -5.60 -6.88
C ASP A 67 -19.06 -4.69 -5.96
N PHE A 68 -18.40 -3.86 -5.14
CA PHE A 68 -19.05 -3.00 -4.17
C PHE A 68 -18.12 -1.87 -3.71
N ARG A 69 -18.59 -1.04 -2.76
CA ARG A 69 -17.79 0.00 -2.13
C ARG A 69 -17.57 -0.28 -0.65
N VAL A 70 -16.38 0.12 -0.16
CA VAL A 70 -16.00 0.10 1.25
C VAL A 70 -15.67 1.52 1.69
N GLN A 71 -16.31 1.97 2.77
CA GLN A 71 -16.01 3.26 3.39
C GLN A 71 -14.67 3.19 4.12
N THR A 72 -13.79 4.12 3.81
CA THR A 72 -12.55 4.40 4.55
C THR A 72 -12.70 5.72 5.33
N MET A 73 -11.62 6.22 5.92
CA MET A 73 -11.68 7.47 6.69
C MET A 73 -12.14 8.67 5.84
N TYR A 74 -11.77 8.72 4.56
CA TYR A 74 -12.00 9.90 3.71
C TYR A 74 -12.75 9.61 2.41
N ALA A 75 -12.98 8.35 2.04
CA ALA A 75 -13.58 8.01 0.75
C ALA A 75 -14.34 6.68 0.81
N ASP A 76 -15.29 6.52 -0.11
CA ASP A 76 -15.97 5.26 -0.40
C ASP A 76 -15.32 4.64 -1.63
N LEU A 77 -14.39 3.72 -1.40
CA LEU A 77 -13.54 3.15 -2.43
C LEU A 77 -14.17 1.93 -3.08
N LYS A 78 -14.07 1.83 -4.40
CA LYS A 78 -14.50 0.65 -5.15
C LYS A 78 -13.57 -0.52 -4.87
N VAL A 79 -14.16 -1.70 -4.68
CA VAL A 79 -13.44 -2.96 -4.50
C VAL A 79 -14.12 -4.05 -5.33
N GLN A 80 -13.31 -4.98 -5.84
CA GLN A 80 -13.80 -6.04 -6.72
C GLN A 80 -13.02 -7.33 -6.52
N ALA A 81 -13.71 -8.47 -6.46
CA ALA A 81 -13.08 -9.76 -6.61
C ALA A 81 -12.59 -9.94 -8.04
N VAL A 82 -11.36 -10.40 -8.22
CA VAL A 82 -10.76 -10.66 -9.53
C VAL A 82 -10.26 -12.09 -9.61
N ALA A 83 -9.76 -12.51 -10.77
CA ALA A 83 -9.19 -13.84 -10.92
C ALA A 83 -8.05 -14.08 -9.93
N ASP A 84 -8.03 -15.24 -9.29
CA ASP A 84 -6.99 -15.65 -8.37
C ASP A 84 -5.60 -15.58 -9.03
N PHE A 85 -4.57 -15.19 -8.30
CA PHE A 85 -3.20 -15.18 -8.82
C PHE A 85 -2.65 -16.59 -9.06
N ALA A 86 -3.08 -17.54 -8.25
CA ALA A 86 -2.82 -18.96 -8.37
C ALA A 86 -3.90 -19.74 -7.60
N ALA A 87 -3.88 -21.06 -7.68
CA ALA A 87 -4.78 -21.89 -6.88
C ALA A 87 -4.61 -21.57 -5.39
N HIS A 88 -5.70 -21.26 -4.71
CA HIS A 88 -5.75 -20.84 -3.30
C HIS A 88 -5.02 -19.52 -2.99
N VAL A 89 -4.84 -18.64 -3.99
CA VAL A 89 -4.33 -17.27 -3.82
C VAL A 89 -5.36 -16.27 -4.32
N PRO A 90 -6.46 -16.09 -3.58
CA PRO A 90 -7.54 -15.16 -3.96
C PRO A 90 -7.02 -13.74 -4.10
N ALA A 91 -7.49 -13.04 -5.13
CA ALA A 91 -7.08 -11.68 -5.43
C ALA A 91 -8.26 -10.71 -5.48
N TYR A 92 -8.00 -9.48 -5.07
CA TYR A 92 -8.97 -8.39 -5.09
C TYR A 92 -8.33 -7.14 -5.69
N SER A 93 -9.11 -6.42 -6.50
CA SER A 93 -8.83 -5.07 -6.95
C SER A 93 -9.42 -4.08 -5.95
N VAL A 94 -8.68 -3.05 -5.62
CA VAL A 94 -9.14 -1.94 -4.79
C VAL A 94 -8.73 -0.61 -5.42
N GLU A 95 -9.65 0.36 -5.37
CA GLU A 95 -9.41 1.72 -5.83
C GLU A 95 -8.42 2.43 -4.91
N ILE A 96 -7.44 3.10 -5.52
CA ILE A 96 -6.50 4.01 -4.87
C ILE A 96 -6.75 5.41 -5.41
N SER A 97 -7.35 6.24 -4.57
CA SER A 97 -7.71 7.63 -4.83
C SER A 97 -7.88 8.38 -3.50
N PRO A 98 -7.94 9.72 -3.47
CA PRO A 98 -7.64 10.62 -4.55
C PRO A 98 -6.14 10.72 -4.87
N VAL A 99 -5.81 11.29 -6.03
CA VAL A 99 -4.45 11.60 -6.45
C VAL A 99 -4.26 13.11 -6.51
N THR A 100 -3.13 13.59 -6.02
CA THR A 100 -2.73 15.00 -6.21
C THR A 100 -1.23 15.16 -6.33
N PHE A 101 -0.80 16.11 -7.15
CA PHE A 101 0.60 16.55 -7.29
C PHE A 101 0.87 17.87 -6.58
N ASP A 102 -0.16 18.48 -5.97
CA ASP A 102 -0.02 19.77 -5.31
C ASP A 102 0.90 19.72 -4.09
N ALA A 103 1.98 20.47 -4.15
CA ALA A 103 3.03 20.51 -3.13
C ALA A 103 2.49 20.84 -1.73
N GLN A 104 1.52 21.77 -1.65
CA GLN A 104 0.93 22.16 -0.38
C GLN A 104 0.16 20.99 0.26
N THR A 105 -0.62 20.29 -0.54
CA THR A 105 -1.39 19.10 -0.09
C THR A 105 -0.46 17.96 0.32
N LEU A 106 0.71 17.84 -0.34
CA LEU A 106 1.73 16.86 0.05
C LEU A 106 2.48 17.24 1.35
N GLY A 107 2.27 18.44 1.88
CA GLY A 107 3.10 18.99 2.97
C GLY A 107 4.55 19.22 2.54
N MET A 108 4.79 19.45 1.25
CA MET A 108 6.10 19.67 0.68
C MET A 108 6.41 21.16 0.56
N HIS A 109 7.57 21.53 1.05
CA HIS A 109 8.10 22.89 0.89
C HIS A 109 9.10 22.90 -0.27
N ALA A 110 8.59 23.13 -1.48
CA ALA A 110 9.43 23.21 -2.67
C ALA A 110 10.26 24.49 -2.68
N ASN A 111 11.52 24.40 -3.09
CA ASN A 111 12.32 25.58 -3.40
C ASN A 111 11.75 26.25 -4.68
N ASN A 112 11.71 27.59 -4.70
CA ASN A 112 11.30 28.41 -5.85
C ASN A 112 9.80 28.42 -6.19
N ASP A 113 8.89 28.36 -5.22
CA ASP A 113 7.43 28.43 -5.43
C ASP A 113 6.89 27.34 -6.42
N ALA A 114 7.61 26.23 -6.59
CA ALA A 114 7.13 25.13 -7.40
C ALA A 114 5.87 24.53 -6.76
N THR A 115 4.79 24.45 -7.50
CA THR A 115 3.53 23.84 -7.05
C THR A 115 3.50 22.33 -7.26
N THR A 116 4.39 21.82 -8.10
CA THR A 116 4.53 20.39 -8.42
C THR A 116 5.99 20.04 -8.65
N ILE A 117 6.37 18.79 -8.40
CA ILE A 117 7.67 18.21 -8.77
C ILE A 117 7.42 16.93 -9.55
N ILE A 118 7.73 16.93 -10.84
CA ILE A 118 7.61 15.77 -11.73
C ILE A 118 8.89 15.62 -12.52
N ASN A 119 9.63 14.53 -12.27
CA ASN A 119 10.90 14.19 -12.92
C ASN A 119 11.96 15.31 -12.85
N GLU A 120 12.06 15.95 -11.71
CA GLU A 120 12.96 17.08 -11.48
C GLU A 120 14.11 16.72 -10.55
N LYS A 121 15.27 17.40 -10.73
CA LYS A 121 16.39 17.29 -9.80
C LYS A 121 16.10 18.08 -8.53
N ILE A 122 16.35 17.46 -7.39
CA ILE A 122 16.39 18.10 -6.08
C ILE A 122 17.85 18.01 -5.58
N PRO A 123 18.71 19.01 -5.86
CA PRO A 123 20.13 18.91 -5.58
C PRO A 123 20.49 18.63 -4.12
N ALA A 124 19.61 19.03 -3.21
CA ALA A 124 19.75 18.72 -1.78
C ALA A 124 19.64 17.20 -1.51
N LEU A 125 18.87 16.44 -2.29
CA LEU A 125 18.72 15.00 -2.14
C LEU A 125 19.80 14.22 -2.87
N SER A 126 19.98 14.53 -4.15
CA SER A 126 20.98 13.89 -5.03
C SER A 126 21.35 14.81 -6.17
N ALA A 127 22.63 14.78 -6.58
CA ALA A 127 23.11 15.55 -7.73
C ALA A 127 22.59 14.95 -9.07
N ASP A 128 22.36 13.64 -9.09
CA ASP A 128 22.13 12.88 -10.33
C ASP A 128 20.69 12.42 -10.49
N LEU A 129 19.99 12.05 -9.40
CA LEU A 129 18.65 11.52 -9.46
C LEU A 129 17.60 12.61 -9.71
N LYS A 130 16.56 12.21 -10.40
CA LYS A 130 15.34 13.01 -10.58
C LYS A 130 14.21 12.41 -9.75
N PHE A 131 13.38 13.27 -9.21
CA PHE A 131 12.29 12.89 -8.31
C PHE A 131 10.95 13.39 -8.82
N SER A 132 9.92 12.66 -8.46
CA SER A 132 8.52 13.07 -8.60
C SER A 132 7.83 12.95 -7.26
N ALA A 133 7.00 13.95 -6.91
CA ALA A 133 6.22 13.96 -5.69
C ALA A 133 4.72 13.83 -6.02
N VAL A 134 4.04 12.90 -5.37
CA VAL A 134 2.60 12.63 -5.56
C VAL A 134 1.98 12.10 -4.28
N ALA A 135 0.73 12.48 -3.99
CA ALA A 135 -0.06 11.87 -2.92
C ALA A 135 -1.14 10.95 -3.48
N VAL A 136 -1.31 9.74 -2.85
CA VAL A 136 -2.25 8.68 -3.25
C VAL A 136 -2.83 7.88 -2.06
N PRO A 137 -3.54 8.42 -1.09
CA PRO A 137 -3.64 9.82 -0.65
C PRO A 137 -2.45 10.29 0.21
N ASN A 138 -1.61 9.39 0.74
CA ASN A 138 -0.41 9.73 1.49
C ASN A 138 0.74 10.17 0.56
N PRO A 139 1.69 11.01 1.04
CA PRO A 139 2.74 11.56 0.20
C PRO A 139 3.82 10.53 -0.15
N HIS A 140 4.24 10.56 -1.41
CA HIS A 140 5.29 9.74 -1.98
C HIS A 140 6.30 10.60 -2.76
N LEU A 141 7.59 10.29 -2.60
CA LEU A 141 8.70 10.80 -3.37
C LEU A 141 9.33 9.64 -4.15
N ILE A 142 9.31 9.71 -5.47
CA ILE A 142 9.62 8.59 -6.35
C ILE A 142 10.80 8.97 -7.26
N ALA A 143 11.77 8.07 -7.43
CA ALA A 143 12.84 8.19 -8.41
C ALA A 143 12.96 6.89 -9.22
N PHE A 144 13.06 7.03 -10.55
CA PHE A 144 13.40 5.93 -11.44
C PHE A 144 14.94 5.79 -11.49
N VAL A 145 15.43 4.59 -11.28
CA VAL A 145 16.85 4.30 -11.08
C VAL A 145 17.26 3.01 -11.78
N ASP A 146 18.56 2.82 -11.98
CA ASP A 146 19.12 1.54 -12.38
C ASP A 146 19.22 0.55 -11.20
N HIS A 147 19.53 -0.71 -11.51
CA HIS A 147 19.61 -1.78 -10.53
C HIS A 147 20.66 -1.51 -9.43
N ASP A 148 21.84 -1.01 -9.78
CA ASP A 148 22.91 -0.76 -8.81
C ASP A 148 22.51 0.31 -7.79
N THR A 149 21.82 1.35 -8.24
CA THR A 149 21.25 2.39 -7.38
C THR A 149 20.11 1.86 -6.52
N LEU A 150 19.22 1.01 -7.09
CA LEU A 150 18.08 0.41 -6.39
C LEU A 150 18.54 -0.42 -5.18
N VAL A 151 19.58 -1.25 -5.36
CA VAL A 151 20.09 -2.13 -4.29
C VAL A 151 21.10 -1.43 -3.38
N GLY A 152 21.59 -0.26 -3.80
CA GLY A 152 22.56 0.54 -3.08
C GLY A 152 22.02 1.21 -1.81
N PRO A 153 22.87 1.97 -1.10
CA PRO A 153 22.52 2.61 0.16
C PRO A 153 21.70 3.89 0.02
N GLU A 154 21.55 4.42 -1.20
CA GLU A 154 21.04 5.77 -1.44
C GLU A 154 19.58 5.93 -1.04
N LEU A 155 18.73 4.89 -1.27
CA LEU A 155 17.35 4.90 -0.82
C LEU A 155 17.24 5.03 0.70
N GLY A 156 18.06 4.29 1.45
CA GLY A 156 18.10 4.37 2.92
C GLY A 156 18.53 5.76 3.39
N ARG A 157 19.61 6.30 2.81
CA ARG A 157 20.12 7.64 3.13
C ARG A 157 19.07 8.73 2.92
N ILE A 158 18.39 8.72 1.76
CA ILE A 158 17.34 9.71 1.45
C ILE A 158 16.11 9.47 2.33
N GLY A 159 15.69 8.22 2.51
CA GLY A 159 14.53 7.86 3.33
C GLY A 159 14.69 8.29 4.78
N GLU A 160 15.85 8.03 5.38
CA GLU A 160 16.15 8.46 6.75
C GLU A 160 16.14 9.98 6.87
N TRP A 161 16.79 10.70 5.94
CA TRP A 161 16.83 12.16 5.98
C TRP A 161 15.44 12.77 5.78
N MET A 162 14.63 12.25 4.85
CA MET A 162 13.28 12.76 4.61
C MET A 162 12.33 12.52 5.79
N ASN A 163 12.70 11.64 6.71
CA ASN A 163 11.87 11.28 7.86
C ASN A 163 12.53 11.58 9.23
N ASP A 164 13.62 12.37 9.26
CA ASP A 164 14.33 12.72 10.49
C ASP A 164 13.65 13.83 11.32
N GLY A 165 12.56 14.42 10.81
CA GLY A 165 11.83 15.53 11.42
C GLY A 165 12.59 16.87 11.39
N LYS A 166 13.72 16.96 10.68
CA LYS A 166 14.54 18.18 10.60
C LYS A 166 14.67 18.72 9.17
N ASN A 167 14.36 17.89 8.16
CA ASN A 167 14.40 18.34 6.78
C ASN A 167 13.30 19.39 6.53
N GLN A 168 13.58 20.32 5.64
CA GLN A 168 12.66 21.41 5.32
C GLN A 168 11.82 21.13 4.06
N ILE A 169 12.09 20.03 3.34
CA ILE A 169 11.38 19.68 2.10
C ILE A 169 10.06 18.98 2.45
N PHE A 170 10.11 17.98 3.34
CA PHE A 170 8.94 17.30 3.87
C PHE A 170 9.00 17.27 5.40
N PRO A 171 8.60 18.35 6.09
CA PRO A 171 8.69 18.43 7.55
C PRO A 171 7.96 17.30 8.28
N ASP A 172 6.85 16.84 7.70
CA ASP A 172 6.03 15.74 8.24
C ASP A 172 6.46 14.34 7.72
N GLY A 173 7.57 14.29 6.96
CA GLY A 173 8.07 13.07 6.36
C GLY A 173 7.31 12.64 5.11
N VAL A 174 7.88 11.69 4.37
CA VAL A 174 7.37 11.20 3.09
C VAL A 174 7.81 9.74 2.85
N ASN A 175 6.99 8.95 2.17
CA ASN A 175 7.40 7.63 1.69
C ASN A 175 8.34 7.82 0.49
N VAL A 176 9.55 7.27 0.55
CA VAL A 176 10.53 7.36 -0.54
C VAL A 176 10.61 6.03 -1.27
N SER A 177 10.45 6.06 -2.59
CA SER A 177 10.50 4.85 -3.42
C SER A 177 11.50 4.99 -4.56
N PHE A 178 12.32 3.95 -4.75
CA PHE A 178 13.11 3.76 -5.95
C PHE A 178 12.45 2.72 -6.83
N VAL A 179 12.42 3.00 -8.14
CA VAL A 179 11.73 2.20 -9.14
C VAL A 179 12.70 1.83 -10.25
N GLU A 180 12.81 0.52 -10.51
CA GLU A 180 13.52 -0.02 -11.67
C GLU A 180 12.49 -0.44 -12.72
N VAL A 181 12.66 -0.02 -13.98
CA VAL A 181 11.86 -0.49 -15.10
C VAL A 181 12.47 -1.81 -15.59
N LEU A 182 11.72 -2.90 -15.43
CA LEU A 182 12.17 -4.23 -15.82
C LEU A 182 11.86 -4.56 -17.30
N GLY A 183 10.89 -3.86 -17.88
CA GLY A 183 10.43 -4.05 -19.26
C GLY A 183 9.04 -3.44 -19.48
N PRO A 184 8.42 -3.66 -20.63
CA PRO A 184 7.08 -3.15 -20.88
C PRO A 184 6.08 -3.64 -19.84
N ASN A 185 5.33 -2.70 -19.25
CA ASN A 185 4.36 -2.95 -18.19
C ASN A 185 4.92 -3.73 -16.98
N SER A 186 6.21 -3.56 -16.66
CA SER A 186 6.85 -4.28 -15.56
C SER A 186 7.86 -3.39 -14.83
N ILE A 187 7.67 -3.23 -13.53
CA ILE A 187 8.54 -2.42 -12.66
C ILE A 187 8.85 -3.17 -11.36
N PHE A 188 10.00 -2.86 -10.76
CA PHE A 188 10.33 -3.24 -9.39
C PHE A 188 10.31 -2.00 -8.50
N VAL A 189 9.67 -2.07 -7.35
CA VAL A 189 9.53 -0.95 -6.39
C VAL A 189 10.12 -1.34 -5.06
N ARG A 190 11.06 -0.52 -4.55
CA ARG A 190 11.60 -0.61 -3.21
C ARG A 190 11.28 0.66 -2.45
N THR A 191 10.70 0.53 -1.25
CA THR A 191 10.19 1.68 -0.49
C THR A 191 10.80 1.76 0.91
N PHE A 192 11.13 3.00 1.31
CA PHE A 192 11.36 3.40 2.68
C PHE A 192 10.13 4.16 3.16
N GLU A 193 9.33 3.54 4.05
CA GLU A 193 8.07 4.12 4.50
C GLU A 193 8.26 5.08 5.67
N ARG A 194 7.50 6.15 5.65
CA ARG A 194 7.43 7.15 6.72
C ARG A 194 7.02 6.51 8.03
N GLY A 195 7.85 6.69 9.07
CA GLY A 195 7.60 6.17 10.42
C GLY A 195 7.87 4.67 10.62
N VAL A 196 8.24 3.95 9.54
CA VAL A 196 8.48 2.49 9.59
C VAL A 196 9.89 2.12 9.15
N GLY A 197 10.40 2.74 8.06
CA GLY A 197 11.65 2.36 7.42
C GLY A 197 11.44 1.46 6.20
N PHE A 198 12.39 0.56 5.92
CA PHE A 198 12.25 -0.39 4.82
C PHE A 198 11.11 -1.38 5.08
N THR A 199 10.22 -1.51 4.11
CA THR A 199 9.13 -2.48 4.13
C THR A 199 9.19 -3.40 2.92
N ASN A 200 8.59 -4.57 3.05
CA ASN A 200 8.54 -5.54 1.97
C ASN A 200 7.51 -5.17 0.89
N ALA A 201 6.44 -4.47 1.26
CA ALA A 201 5.38 -4.08 0.34
C ALA A 201 4.61 -2.86 0.86
N CYS A 202 4.49 -1.82 0.04
CA CYS A 202 3.65 -0.65 0.30
C CYS A 202 2.68 -0.45 -0.87
N GLY A 203 1.38 -0.71 -0.66
CA GLY A 203 0.37 -0.67 -1.71
C GLY A 203 0.25 0.69 -2.39
N THR A 204 0.24 1.77 -1.60
CA THR A 204 0.18 3.14 -2.12
C THR A 204 1.47 3.54 -2.85
N ALA A 205 2.64 3.11 -2.38
CA ALA A 205 3.90 3.35 -3.07
C ALA A 205 3.96 2.66 -4.44
N MET A 206 3.47 1.41 -4.54
CA MET A 206 3.36 0.69 -5.80
C MET A 206 2.40 1.38 -6.77
N SER A 207 1.24 1.83 -6.29
CA SER A 207 0.27 2.58 -7.10
C SER A 207 0.82 3.93 -7.57
N ALA A 208 1.45 4.69 -6.68
CA ALA A 208 2.09 5.96 -7.01
C ALA A 208 3.23 5.78 -8.03
N SER A 209 4.05 4.73 -7.86
CA SER A 209 5.12 4.39 -8.80
C SER A 209 4.58 4.02 -10.18
N SER A 210 3.47 3.29 -10.24
CA SER A 210 2.81 2.93 -11.51
C SER A 210 2.24 4.16 -12.22
N LEU A 211 1.63 5.09 -11.48
CA LEU A 211 1.19 6.37 -12.06
C LEU A 211 2.37 7.12 -12.67
N MET A 212 3.46 7.26 -11.93
CA MET A 212 4.65 7.94 -12.45
C MET A 212 5.28 7.18 -13.63
N TYR A 213 5.22 5.85 -13.64
CA TYR A 213 5.68 5.03 -14.76
C TYR A 213 4.86 5.32 -16.02
N VAL A 214 3.52 5.36 -15.94
CA VAL A 214 2.66 5.71 -17.09
C VAL A 214 2.94 7.12 -17.59
N LEU A 215 3.13 8.09 -16.70
CA LEU A 215 3.34 9.49 -17.09
C LEU A 215 4.72 9.76 -17.70
N LEU A 216 5.75 8.99 -17.33
CA LEU A 216 7.15 9.27 -17.69
C LEU A 216 7.74 8.28 -18.71
N HIS A 217 7.12 7.12 -18.93
CA HIS A 217 7.63 6.02 -19.75
C HIS A 217 6.58 5.51 -20.75
N GLN A 218 5.94 6.43 -21.48
CA GLN A 218 4.87 6.10 -22.45
C GLN A 218 5.34 5.20 -23.61
N GLU A 219 6.66 5.08 -23.82
CA GLU A 219 7.22 4.12 -24.75
C GLU A 219 7.11 2.65 -24.26
N SER A 220 6.89 2.43 -22.96
CA SER A 220 6.87 1.12 -22.33
C SER A 220 5.51 0.73 -21.73
N THR A 221 4.59 1.68 -21.61
CA THR A 221 3.28 1.48 -20.98
C THR A 221 2.28 2.55 -21.40
N ASP A 222 0.99 2.37 -21.06
CA ASP A 222 -0.08 3.36 -21.31
C ASP A 222 -1.15 3.26 -20.20
N PHE A 223 -2.08 4.21 -20.20
CA PHE A 223 -3.27 4.16 -19.34
C PHE A 223 -4.13 2.92 -19.64
N ASN A 224 -4.80 2.44 -18.63
CA ASN A 224 -5.67 1.26 -18.67
C ASN A 224 -4.94 -0.04 -19.06
N GLN A 225 -3.60 -0.06 -18.97
CA GLN A 225 -2.81 -1.28 -19.09
C GLN A 225 -2.50 -1.85 -17.71
N GLU A 226 -2.51 -3.18 -17.60
CA GLU A 226 -2.08 -3.86 -16.39
C GLU A 226 -0.55 -3.79 -16.28
N ILE A 227 -0.07 -3.26 -15.16
CA ILE A 227 1.35 -3.14 -14.84
C ILE A 227 1.68 -4.16 -13.75
N HIS A 228 2.68 -4.99 -13.99
CA HIS A 228 3.22 -5.90 -13.01
C HIS A 228 4.22 -5.17 -12.10
N VAL A 229 3.91 -5.10 -10.82
CA VAL A 229 4.76 -4.43 -9.83
C VAL A 229 5.29 -5.47 -8.86
N THR A 230 6.59 -5.75 -8.97
CA THR A 230 7.30 -6.60 -8.02
C THR A 230 7.94 -5.77 -6.90
N ASN A 231 8.13 -6.38 -5.76
CA ASN A 231 8.72 -5.79 -4.56
C ASN A 231 9.37 -6.89 -3.71
N PRO A 232 10.10 -6.56 -2.62
CA PRO A 232 10.71 -7.58 -1.76
C PRO A 232 9.73 -8.60 -1.14
N GLY A 233 8.45 -8.26 -1.00
CA GLY A 233 7.42 -9.11 -0.40
C GLY A 233 6.58 -9.92 -1.40
N GLY A 234 6.80 -9.73 -2.71
CA GLY A 234 6.05 -10.44 -3.72
C GLY A 234 5.66 -9.58 -4.93
N MET A 235 4.41 -9.67 -5.36
CA MET A 235 3.90 -8.99 -6.54
C MET A 235 2.48 -8.47 -6.31
N VAL A 236 2.20 -7.34 -6.92
CA VAL A 236 0.83 -6.85 -7.19
C VAL A 236 0.73 -6.47 -8.67
N LYS A 237 -0.49 -6.26 -9.14
CA LYS A 237 -0.76 -5.62 -10.41
C LYS A 237 -1.41 -4.27 -10.14
N THR A 238 -1.18 -3.32 -11.01
CA THR A 238 -1.84 -2.01 -10.95
C THR A 238 -2.39 -1.65 -12.32
N VAL A 239 -3.46 -0.86 -12.34
CA VAL A 239 -3.97 -0.24 -13.55
C VAL A 239 -4.13 1.24 -13.27
N VAL A 240 -3.57 2.09 -14.11
CA VAL A 240 -3.67 3.55 -13.99
C VAL A 240 -4.76 4.04 -14.91
N HIS A 241 -5.70 4.79 -14.36
CA HIS A 241 -6.81 5.39 -15.11
C HIS A 241 -6.71 6.91 -15.11
N GLN A 242 -7.14 7.50 -16.21
CA GLN A 242 -7.30 8.95 -16.34
C GLN A 242 -8.77 9.26 -16.61
N GLY A 243 -9.37 10.09 -15.77
CA GLY A 243 -10.72 10.60 -15.95
C GLY A 243 -10.80 11.76 -16.96
N ALA A 244 -12.01 12.23 -17.23
CA ALA A 244 -12.26 13.28 -18.22
C ALA A 244 -11.65 14.65 -17.84
N ASP A 245 -11.46 14.92 -16.56
CA ASP A 245 -10.93 16.18 -16.01
C ASP A 245 -9.45 16.06 -15.59
N GLU A 246 -8.70 15.15 -16.24
CA GLU A 246 -7.31 14.81 -15.89
C GLU A 246 -7.14 14.32 -14.43
N GLU A 247 -8.20 13.87 -13.80
CA GLU A 247 -8.14 13.19 -12.52
C GLU A 247 -7.60 11.78 -12.70
N TYR A 248 -6.63 11.40 -11.86
CA TYR A 248 -6.07 10.05 -11.88
C TYR A 248 -6.61 9.22 -10.72
N TRP A 249 -6.78 7.95 -10.98
CA TRP A 249 -7.01 6.94 -9.96
C TRP A 249 -6.40 5.61 -10.40
N MET A 250 -6.10 4.73 -9.46
CA MET A 250 -5.48 3.45 -9.76
C MET A 250 -6.29 2.30 -9.19
N GLU A 251 -6.21 1.16 -9.87
CA GLU A 251 -6.53 -0.13 -9.28
C GLU A 251 -5.25 -0.73 -8.69
N LEU A 252 -5.34 -1.21 -7.45
CA LEU A 252 -4.32 -2.02 -6.83
C LEU A 252 -4.85 -3.44 -6.68
N ILE A 253 -4.32 -4.36 -7.47
CA ILE A 253 -4.74 -5.77 -7.54
C ILE A 253 -3.69 -6.60 -6.83
N GLY A 254 -4.10 -7.33 -5.81
CA GLY A 254 -3.17 -8.17 -5.05
C GLY A 254 -3.88 -9.27 -4.28
N ASN A 255 -3.11 -10.15 -3.68
CA ASN A 255 -3.66 -11.21 -2.84
C ASN A 255 -4.44 -10.64 -1.65
N ALA A 256 -5.45 -11.38 -1.22
CA ALA A 256 -6.25 -11.12 -0.04
C ALA A 256 -6.26 -12.37 0.87
N THR A 257 -5.07 -12.86 1.19
CA THR A 257 -4.83 -14.12 1.91
C THR A 257 -5.39 -14.05 3.33
N PHE A 258 -6.16 -15.03 3.74
CA PHE A 258 -6.49 -15.31 5.13
C PHE A 258 -5.54 -16.38 5.66
N VAL A 259 -4.70 -16.04 6.60
CA VAL A 259 -3.77 -17.00 7.21
C VAL A 259 -4.54 -17.98 8.09
N ARG A 260 -5.39 -17.45 8.95
CA ARG A 260 -6.24 -18.23 9.88
C ARG A 260 -7.52 -17.48 10.24
N ILE A 261 -8.50 -18.22 10.71
CA ILE A 261 -9.73 -17.68 11.30
C ILE A 261 -9.64 -17.91 12.81
N VAL A 262 -9.77 -16.83 13.59
CA VAL A 262 -9.71 -16.88 15.05
C VAL A 262 -11.04 -16.48 15.64
N THR A 263 -11.51 -17.24 16.62
CA THR A 263 -12.69 -16.90 17.43
C THR A 263 -12.25 -16.66 18.87
N LEU A 264 -12.64 -15.52 19.40
CA LEU A 264 -12.30 -15.11 20.78
C LEU A 264 -13.46 -14.30 21.37
N PRO A 265 -13.91 -14.56 22.61
CA PRO A 265 -14.89 -13.72 23.26
C PRO A 265 -14.39 -12.28 23.41
N LEU A 266 -15.30 -11.31 23.13
CA LEU A 266 -14.92 -9.89 23.15
C LEU A 266 -14.43 -9.41 24.51
N GLU A 267 -15.02 -9.90 25.59
CA GLU A 267 -14.61 -9.53 26.95
C GLU A 267 -13.18 -9.93 27.25
N ASP A 268 -12.80 -11.14 26.84
CA ASP A 268 -11.45 -11.66 27.02
C ASP A 268 -10.43 -10.89 26.14
N ALA A 269 -10.83 -10.58 24.89
CA ALA A 269 -10.01 -9.75 24.00
C ALA A 269 -9.77 -8.33 24.57
N LEU A 270 -10.77 -7.73 25.23
CA LEU A 270 -10.64 -6.42 25.88
C LEU A 270 -9.70 -6.46 27.09
N GLN A 271 -9.67 -7.57 27.81
CA GLN A 271 -8.80 -7.78 28.98
C GLN A 271 -7.39 -8.23 28.57
N GLY A 272 -7.19 -8.62 27.30
CA GLY A 272 -5.91 -9.19 26.82
C GLY A 272 -5.70 -10.64 27.23
N ASP A 273 -6.76 -11.35 27.59
CA ASP A 273 -6.74 -12.79 27.79
C ASP A 273 -7.05 -13.52 26.48
N TYR A 274 -6.03 -14.12 25.89
CA TYR A 274 -6.14 -14.87 24.65
C TYR A 274 -6.22 -16.38 24.83
N SER A 275 -6.23 -16.86 26.09
CA SER A 275 -6.29 -18.29 26.40
C SER A 275 -7.53 -19.03 25.85
N PRO A 276 -8.73 -18.40 25.75
CA PRO A 276 -9.89 -19.05 25.16
C PRO A 276 -9.96 -18.95 23.63
N ALA A 277 -8.97 -18.34 22.97
CA ALA A 277 -8.95 -18.21 21.52
C ALA A 277 -8.87 -19.59 20.83
N THR A 278 -9.72 -19.78 19.84
CA THR A 278 -9.65 -20.94 18.93
C THR A 278 -9.30 -20.49 17.53
N ALA A 279 -8.44 -21.24 16.83
CA ALA A 279 -8.00 -20.91 15.49
C ALA A 279 -8.16 -22.08 14.54
N THR A 280 -8.45 -21.75 13.29
CA THR A 280 -8.45 -22.69 12.16
C THR A 280 -7.54 -22.13 11.08
N GLU A 281 -6.49 -22.86 10.71
CA GLU A 281 -5.60 -22.50 9.62
C GLU A 281 -6.32 -22.70 8.28
N THR A 282 -6.10 -21.79 7.34
CA THR A 282 -6.74 -21.84 6.01
C THR A 282 -5.88 -22.59 4.98
N GLY A 283 -4.56 -22.64 5.21
CA GLY A 283 -3.58 -23.17 4.24
C GLY A 283 -3.19 -22.18 3.14
N GLU A 284 -3.83 -21.03 3.04
CA GLU A 284 -3.59 -20.05 1.98
C GLU A 284 -2.20 -19.39 2.07
N GLN A 285 -1.63 -19.29 3.28
CA GLN A 285 -0.29 -18.73 3.45
C GLN A 285 0.75 -19.55 2.69
N VAL A 286 0.67 -20.88 2.77
CA VAL A 286 1.58 -21.78 2.06
C VAL A 286 1.42 -21.62 0.55
N ALA A 287 0.18 -21.52 0.05
CA ALA A 287 -0.09 -21.30 -1.37
C ALA A 287 0.47 -19.96 -1.87
N TYR A 288 0.38 -18.91 -1.05
CA TYR A 288 0.95 -17.61 -1.38
C TYR A 288 2.48 -17.63 -1.39
N GLU A 289 3.11 -18.27 -0.42
CA GLU A 289 4.58 -18.43 -0.35
C GLU A 289 5.11 -19.22 -1.55
N ASP A 290 4.44 -20.29 -1.95
CA ASP A 290 4.77 -21.05 -3.15
C ASP A 290 4.61 -20.21 -4.43
N PHE A 291 3.56 -19.40 -4.51
CA PHE A 291 3.37 -18.46 -5.62
C PHE A 291 4.53 -17.46 -5.72
N VAL A 292 4.89 -16.79 -4.62
CA VAL A 292 6.00 -15.81 -4.57
C VAL A 292 7.35 -16.47 -4.90
N ALA A 293 7.62 -17.66 -4.38
CA ALA A 293 8.83 -18.41 -4.67
C ALA A 293 8.98 -18.78 -6.16
N ASN A 294 7.86 -18.94 -6.88
CA ASN A 294 7.86 -19.19 -8.31
C ASN A 294 8.05 -17.91 -9.15
N LEU A 295 7.59 -16.76 -8.67
CA LEU A 295 7.88 -15.47 -9.32
C LEU A 295 9.38 -15.16 -9.38
N ALA A 296 10.12 -15.49 -8.32
CA ALA A 296 11.57 -15.26 -8.24
C ALA A 296 12.39 -16.14 -9.20
N LYS A 297 11.75 -17.16 -9.83
CA LYS A 297 12.40 -18.09 -10.78
C LYS A 297 12.07 -17.77 -12.24
N ALA A 298 11.06 -16.92 -12.49
CA ALA A 298 10.60 -16.53 -13.82
C ALA A 298 11.29 -15.25 -14.29
#